data_cf19dfaca824de099cfafb2f14e2d4f8
#
_entry.id   cf19dfaca824de099cfafb2f14e2d4f8
#
_cell.length_a   1.000
_cell.length_b   1.000
_cell.length_c   1.000
_cell.angle_alpha   90.00
_cell.angle_beta   90.00
_cell.angle_gamma   90.00
#
_symmetry.space_group_name_H-M   'P 1'
#
loop_
_entity.id
_entity.type
_entity.pdbx_description
1 polymer ?
#
loop_
_entity_poly.entity_id
_entity_poly.type
_entity_poly.pdbx_seq_one_letter_code
_entity_poly.pdbx_strand_id
1 'polypeptide(L)'
;MKSYRPLVLSFLALSSMLASSAGATTYKMMPDRALADQARVVVEVKVVGVDSAPVVDGPPSTDYLVEVSRVIKGDLSGSTLVVRVPGGINPKGLGLKIWGAPQFTEGESALLFLNPAEDGTYHILHLMLGAFHRRTVEGQTVALRDLSEAHEVGGSGQDVVRDFDRFADWLADRAAGLRHEGSYVLSQAKSMLTGADAKFVLLQYTDGNPIRWFRFDIGQSVAWKVNSSGQPGLGLAATIQAFQEALNAWNSDPNTNINYVYSGTTTADTGLDHSDGTNAIIFNDPNSAVNGVFDCDTGGVIAQGGPFFFGSTRQYKGRAFHEAVEADIETNDGTECLFNNNPSEAQEVFGHELGHTLGLGHSALPDALMYAFSHDDGRGARLTADDRAGINSLYGTGTGGGGGGATLLAPQNLKAHVTSNTEVTLTWRDRAVGETGYRVETKVGKNKYREIKQLDANSSSVVLDDLTPGATYAFRVRAAGPDGKFSPYAVVTLVMPQ
;
A
#
# COMPACT_ATOMS: atom_id res chain seq x y z
N MET A 1 -13.56 -23.54 61.42
CA MET A 1 -14.05 -23.04 60.15
C MET A 1 -13.09 -22.00 59.61
N LYS A 2 -12.21 -22.40 58.66
CA LYS A 2 -11.24 -21.49 58.00
C LYS A 2 -11.84 -21.08 56.66
N SER A 3 -12.09 -19.80 56.50
CA SER A 3 -12.64 -19.21 55.26
C SER A 3 -11.51 -19.05 54.24
N TYR A 4 -11.61 -19.72 53.11
CA TYR A 4 -10.77 -19.49 51.93
C TYR A 4 -11.33 -18.30 51.16
N ARG A 5 -10.52 -17.24 50.97
CA ARG A 5 -10.77 -16.19 50.02
C ARG A 5 -10.10 -16.57 48.67
N PRO A 6 -10.77 -16.52 47.55
CA PRO A 6 -10.13 -16.71 46.26
C PRO A 6 -9.31 -15.46 45.87
N LEU A 7 -8.05 -15.72 45.51
CA LEU A 7 -7.16 -14.73 44.92
C LEU A 7 -7.62 -14.49 43.47
N VAL A 8 -8.14 -13.31 43.18
CA VAL A 8 -8.43 -12.88 41.81
C VAL A 8 -7.11 -12.42 41.21
N LEU A 9 -6.51 -13.24 40.34
CA LEU A 9 -5.42 -12.82 39.46
C LEU A 9 -6.01 -11.96 38.36
N SER A 10 -5.78 -10.65 38.45
CA SER A 10 -6.01 -9.74 37.35
C SER A 10 -4.94 -9.97 36.27
N PHE A 11 -5.29 -10.63 35.18
CA PHE A 11 -4.49 -10.62 33.96
C PHE A 11 -4.56 -9.22 33.38
N LEU A 12 -3.49 -8.44 33.53
CA LEU A 12 -3.24 -7.29 32.67
C LEU A 12 -2.91 -7.85 31.28
N ALA A 13 -3.90 -7.85 30.41
CA ALA A 13 -3.65 -8.01 28.98
C ALA A 13 -2.89 -6.78 28.49
N LEU A 14 -1.59 -6.94 28.29
CA LEU A 14 -0.76 -5.99 27.58
C LEU A 14 -1.19 -6.11 26.10
N SER A 15 -2.19 -5.29 25.69
CA SER A 15 -2.51 -5.10 24.28
C SER A 15 -1.34 -4.36 23.65
N SER A 16 -0.38 -5.11 23.08
CA SER A 16 0.51 -4.58 22.05
C SER A 16 -0.37 -4.15 20.88
N MET A 17 -0.54 -2.85 20.71
CA MET A 17 -1.07 -2.28 19.48
C MET A 17 -0.07 -2.67 18.38
N LEU A 18 -0.37 -3.73 17.64
CA LEU A 18 0.28 -4.02 16.36
C LEU A 18 -0.16 -2.89 15.41
N ALA A 19 0.74 -1.94 15.19
CA ALA A 19 0.58 -1.00 14.10
C ALA A 19 0.53 -1.82 12.80
N SER A 20 -0.61 -1.78 12.10
CA SER A 20 -0.70 -2.33 10.76
C SER A 20 0.21 -1.49 9.87
N SER A 21 1.26 -2.09 9.36
CA SER A 21 2.19 -1.50 8.41
C SER A 21 1.53 -1.39 7.04
N ALA A 22 1.87 -0.36 6.31
CA ALA A 22 1.29 0.03 5.04
C ALA A 22 2.39 0.20 3.99
N GLY A 23 2.23 -0.32 2.82
CA GLY A 23 3.30 -0.57 1.88
C GLY A 23 3.36 0.28 0.60
N ALA A 24 4.50 0.28 -0.10
CA ALA A 24 4.76 1.03 -1.33
C ALA A 24 5.80 0.41 -2.28
N THR A 25 5.86 -0.90 -2.41
CA THR A 25 6.62 -1.58 -3.47
C THR A 25 5.70 -2.58 -4.14
N THR A 26 5.51 -2.40 -5.45
CA THR A 26 4.71 -3.31 -6.26
C THR A 26 5.54 -4.50 -6.72
N TYR A 27 5.05 -5.73 -6.52
CA TYR A 27 5.76 -6.96 -6.88
C TYR A 27 4.83 -8.04 -7.43
N LYS A 28 5.41 -9.03 -8.10
CA LYS A 28 4.80 -10.34 -8.38
C LYS A 28 5.56 -11.40 -7.59
N MET A 29 4.83 -12.29 -6.90
CA MET A 29 5.46 -13.32 -6.06
C MET A 29 6.47 -14.15 -6.82
N MET A 30 7.68 -14.23 -6.28
CA MET A 30 8.77 -15.00 -6.85
C MET A 30 8.90 -16.36 -6.16
N PRO A 31 8.89 -17.48 -6.91
CA PRO A 31 9.17 -18.80 -6.36
C PRO A 31 10.57 -18.87 -5.74
N ASP A 32 10.72 -19.58 -4.62
CA ASP A 32 12.00 -19.74 -3.91
C ASP A 32 13.12 -20.24 -4.81
N ARG A 33 12.78 -21.11 -5.77
CA ARG A 33 13.75 -21.63 -6.76
C ARG A 33 14.33 -20.52 -7.67
N ALA A 34 13.50 -19.60 -8.11
CA ALA A 34 13.93 -18.51 -8.98
C ALA A 34 14.83 -17.54 -8.21
N LEU A 35 14.41 -17.19 -6.98
CA LEU A 35 15.21 -16.35 -6.08
C LEU A 35 16.57 -16.98 -5.78
N ALA A 36 16.60 -18.29 -5.48
CA ALA A 36 17.83 -19.03 -5.23
C ALA A 36 18.76 -19.09 -6.45
N ASP A 37 18.20 -19.18 -7.65
CA ASP A 37 18.99 -19.22 -8.88
C ASP A 37 19.58 -17.84 -9.22
N GLN A 38 18.83 -16.76 -9.04
CA GLN A 38 19.28 -15.39 -9.36
C GLN A 38 20.28 -14.83 -8.34
N ALA A 39 20.12 -15.08 -7.05
CA ALA A 39 21.03 -14.54 -6.04
C ALA A 39 22.47 -15.02 -6.24
N ARG A 40 23.42 -14.11 -6.16
CA ARG A 40 24.86 -14.44 -6.21
C ARG A 40 25.34 -15.03 -4.88
N VAL A 41 24.78 -14.53 -3.78
CA VAL A 41 25.14 -14.95 -2.42
C VAL A 41 23.86 -15.25 -1.63
N VAL A 42 23.84 -16.37 -0.90
CA VAL A 42 22.77 -16.72 0.04
C VAL A 42 23.41 -17.06 1.38
N VAL A 43 23.00 -16.37 2.43
CA VAL A 43 23.62 -16.47 3.75
C VAL A 43 22.59 -16.50 4.88
N GLU A 44 22.90 -17.24 5.94
CA GLU A 44 22.30 -17.01 7.25
C GLU A 44 23.13 -16.00 8.01
N VAL A 45 22.49 -15.02 8.59
CA VAL A 45 23.15 -13.90 9.27
C VAL A 45 22.53 -13.59 10.61
N LYS A 46 23.30 -12.87 11.43
CA LYS A 46 22.83 -12.16 12.62
C LYS A 46 23.17 -10.69 12.48
N VAL A 47 22.21 -9.81 12.67
CA VAL A 47 22.42 -8.36 12.67
C VAL A 47 23.15 -7.97 13.95
N VAL A 48 24.30 -7.33 13.81
CA VAL A 48 25.16 -6.91 14.94
C VAL A 48 25.33 -5.41 15.04
N GLY A 49 24.81 -4.65 14.06
CA GLY A 49 24.78 -3.20 14.09
C GLY A 49 23.87 -2.63 13.02
N VAL A 50 23.36 -1.43 13.27
CA VAL A 50 22.50 -0.69 12.35
C VAL A 50 23.03 0.73 12.25
N ASP A 51 23.35 1.19 11.03
CA ASP A 51 23.68 2.58 10.73
C ASP A 51 22.60 3.14 9.80
N SER A 52 21.76 4.01 10.33
CA SER A 52 20.64 4.61 9.59
C SER A 52 21.04 5.82 8.75
N ALA A 53 22.30 6.20 8.73
CA ALA A 53 22.80 7.36 8.00
C ALA A 53 24.22 7.13 7.44
N PRO A 54 24.48 6.02 6.73
CA PRO A 54 25.85 5.62 6.37
C PRO A 54 26.47 6.51 5.28
N VAL A 55 25.64 7.17 4.46
CA VAL A 55 26.08 7.91 3.26
C VAL A 55 25.73 9.38 3.38
N VAL A 56 26.75 10.26 3.20
CA VAL A 56 26.57 11.73 3.29
C VAL A 56 26.06 12.31 1.98
N ASP A 57 26.58 11.87 0.86
CA ASP A 57 26.35 12.42 -0.48
C ASP A 57 25.75 11.37 -1.46
N GLY A 58 24.97 10.44 -0.95
CA GLY A 58 24.25 9.43 -1.72
C GLY A 58 22.78 9.33 -1.30
N PRO A 59 22.07 8.32 -1.83
CA PRO A 59 20.70 8.07 -1.46
C PRO A 59 20.59 7.80 0.04
N PRO A 60 19.57 8.35 0.73
CA PRO A 60 19.31 7.95 2.10
C PRO A 60 19.12 6.43 2.17
N SER A 61 19.94 5.76 2.96
CA SER A 61 19.95 4.30 3.11
C SER A 61 20.24 3.93 4.54
N THR A 62 20.00 2.65 4.86
CA THR A 62 20.33 2.04 6.15
C THR A 62 21.30 0.89 5.89
N ASP A 63 22.46 0.92 6.55
CA ASP A 63 23.43 -0.16 6.51
C ASP A 63 23.25 -1.07 7.73
N TYR A 64 23.07 -2.35 7.46
CA TYR A 64 23.06 -3.41 8.47
C TYR A 64 24.40 -4.13 8.46
N LEU A 65 25.14 -3.99 9.57
CA LEU A 65 26.32 -4.82 9.80
C LEU A 65 25.84 -6.19 10.27
N VAL A 66 26.16 -7.22 9.49
CA VAL A 66 25.70 -8.58 9.77
C VAL A 66 26.88 -9.54 9.92
N GLU A 67 26.82 -10.40 10.93
CA GLU A 67 27.72 -11.54 11.11
C GLU A 67 27.15 -12.75 10.40
N VAL A 68 27.97 -13.37 9.51
CA VAL A 68 27.56 -14.55 8.74
C VAL A 68 27.70 -15.80 9.57
N SER A 69 26.58 -16.44 9.86
CA SER A 69 26.52 -17.72 10.58
C SER A 69 26.78 -18.92 9.67
N ARG A 70 26.27 -18.83 8.41
CA ARG A 70 26.41 -19.90 7.42
C ARG A 70 26.39 -19.29 6.01
N VAL A 71 27.35 -19.69 5.18
CA VAL A 71 27.30 -19.44 3.73
C VAL A 71 26.59 -20.60 3.07
N ILE A 72 25.50 -20.32 2.37
CA ILE A 72 24.68 -21.33 1.66
C ILE A 72 25.05 -21.36 0.18
N LYS A 73 25.25 -20.18 -0.43
CA LYS A 73 25.64 -20.03 -1.83
C LYS A 73 26.63 -18.88 -1.99
N GLY A 74 27.57 -19.00 -2.89
CA GLY A 74 28.58 -17.99 -3.23
C GLY A 74 29.80 -18.03 -2.32
N ASP A 75 30.78 -17.18 -2.67
CA ASP A 75 32.04 -17.08 -1.94
C ASP A 75 32.10 -15.72 -1.21
N LEU A 76 32.53 -15.74 0.04
CA LEU A 76 32.71 -14.56 0.87
C LEU A 76 34.13 -14.46 1.38
N SER A 77 34.69 -13.25 1.38
CA SER A 77 36.05 -13.00 1.88
C SER A 77 36.16 -12.77 3.39
N GLY A 78 35.00 -12.73 4.11
CA GLY A 78 34.94 -12.44 5.54
C GLY A 78 33.72 -13.01 6.21
N SER A 79 33.71 -12.94 7.53
CA SER A 79 32.57 -13.36 8.38
C SER A 79 31.57 -12.25 8.67
N THR A 80 31.84 -11.02 8.20
CA THR A 80 31.01 -9.84 8.42
C THR A 80 30.75 -9.15 7.09
N LEU A 81 29.50 -8.75 6.86
CA LEU A 81 29.06 -8.05 5.67
C LEU A 81 28.34 -6.76 6.05
N VAL A 82 28.35 -5.79 5.15
CA VAL A 82 27.45 -4.63 5.21
C VAL A 82 26.34 -4.86 4.18
N VAL A 83 25.12 -4.96 4.65
CA VAL A 83 23.91 -5.07 3.81
C VAL A 83 23.24 -3.72 3.77
N ARG A 84 23.25 -3.08 2.60
CA ARG A 84 22.61 -1.78 2.39
C ARG A 84 21.18 -1.96 1.90
N VAL A 85 20.27 -1.25 2.56
CA VAL A 85 18.83 -1.22 2.24
C VAL A 85 18.46 0.24 1.94
N PRO A 86 17.73 0.51 0.84
CA PRO A 86 17.29 1.87 0.53
C PRO A 86 16.31 2.39 1.58
N GLY A 87 16.40 3.69 1.88
CA GLY A 87 15.59 4.35 2.90
C GLY A 87 16.33 4.57 4.22
N GLY A 88 16.03 5.70 4.84
CA GLY A 88 16.71 6.19 6.05
C GLY A 88 16.71 7.71 6.06
N ILE A 89 17.49 8.31 6.95
CA ILE A 89 17.76 9.76 6.99
C ILE A 89 19.27 9.96 6.91
N ASN A 90 19.74 10.68 5.90
CA ASN A 90 21.16 10.97 5.77
C ASN A 90 21.66 12.00 6.79
N PRO A 91 23.00 12.18 6.97
CA PRO A 91 23.55 13.13 7.91
C PRO A 91 23.17 14.60 7.64
N LYS A 92 22.68 14.94 6.45
CA LYS A 92 22.18 16.28 6.10
C LYS A 92 20.71 16.48 6.51
N GLY A 93 20.06 15.45 7.06
CA GLY A 93 18.66 15.49 7.49
C GLY A 93 17.64 15.30 6.36
N LEU A 94 18.08 14.87 5.19
CA LEU A 94 17.18 14.43 4.12
C LEU A 94 16.87 12.94 4.32
N GLY A 95 15.60 12.59 4.33
CA GLY A 95 15.10 11.22 4.43
C GLY A 95 14.53 10.72 3.12
N LEU A 96 14.56 9.39 2.95
CA LEU A 96 13.84 8.64 1.94
C LEU A 96 13.12 7.50 2.62
N LYS A 97 11.87 7.25 2.29
CA LYS A 97 11.16 6.05 2.71
C LYS A 97 10.77 5.24 1.49
N ILE A 98 11.29 4.03 1.39
CA ILE A 98 10.84 2.98 0.48
C ILE A 98 10.05 1.97 1.31
N TRP A 99 8.78 1.82 1.01
CA TRP A 99 7.95 0.83 1.69
C TRP A 99 8.18 -0.54 1.08
N GLY A 100 8.15 -1.57 1.92
CA GLY A 100 8.58 -2.92 1.52
C GLY A 100 10.10 -3.11 1.55
N ALA A 101 10.88 -2.05 1.77
CA ALA A 101 12.30 -2.22 2.04
C ALA A 101 12.48 -2.96 3.37
N PRO A 102 13.23 -4.07 3.42
CA PRO A 102 13.39 -4.88 4.61
C PRO A 102 13.96 -4.08 5.78
N GLN A 103 13.42 -4.31 6.97
CA GLN A 103 13.92 -3.70 8.20
C GLN A 103 14.35 -4.78 9.18
N PHE A 104 15.49 -4.59 9.82
CA PHE A 104 16.04 -5.51 10.81
C PHE A 104 16.38 -4.76 12.08
N THR A 105 16.33 -5.48 13.18
CA THR A 105 16.77 -5.00 14.50
C THR A 105 18.08 -5.69 14.91
N GLU A 106 18.90 -5.00 15.71
CA GLU A 106 20.12 -5.59 16.26
C GLU A 106 19.79 -6.84 17.08
N GLY A 107 20.57 -7.91 16.88
CA GLY A 107 20.35 -9.22 17.47
C GLY A 107 19.46 -10.16 16.66
N GLU A 108 18.78 -9.65 15.65
CA GLU A 108 17.90 -10.42 14.78
C GLU A 108 18.69 -11.35 13.85
N SER A 109 18.15 -12.55 13.58
CA SER A 109 18.71 -13.49 12.61
C SER A 109 17.81 -13.57 11.39
N ALA A 110 18.43 -13.68 10.22
CA ALA A 110 17.74 -13.76 8.93
C ALA A 110 18.48 -14.66 7.94
N LEU A 111 17.78 -15.08 6.89
CA LEU A 111 18.34 -15.69 5.71
C LEU A 111 18.18 -14.69 4.57
N LEU A 112 19.29 -14.27 3.95
CA LEU A 112 19.32 -13.20 2.96
C LEU A 112 19.83 -13.70 1.62
N PHE A 113 19.15 -13.25 0.56
CA PHE A 113 19.55 -13.43 -0.83
C PHE A 113 20.16 -12.14 -1.31
N LEU A 114 21.45 -12.15 -1.64
CA LEU A 114 22.26 -10.95 -1.81
C LEU A 114 22.96 -10.91 -3.15
N ASN A 115 23.17 -9.69 -3.65
CA ASN A 115 24.12 -9.41 -4.72
C ASN A 115 25.14 -8.38 -4.21
N PRO A 116 26.45 -8.54 -4.55
CA PRO A 116 27.48 -7.57 -4.21
C PRO A 116 27.32 -6.30 -5.04
N ALA A 117 27.55 -5.15 -4.41
CA ALA A 117 27.65 -3.84 -5.04
C ALA A 117 29.13 -3.45 -5.28
N GLU A 118 29.36 -2.43 -6.13
CA GLU A 118 30.70 -1.97 -6.48
C GLU A 118 31.46 -1.34 -5.30
N ASP A 119 30.75 -0.77 -4.34
CA ASP A 119 31.32 -0.15 -3.14
C ASP A 119 31.69 -1.16 -2.04
N GLY A 120 31.48 -2.46 -2.29
CA GLY A 120 31.77 -3.54 -1.37
C GLY A 120 30.63 -3.85 -0.38
N THR A 121 29.52 -3.16 -0.47
CA THR A 121 28.28 -3.51 0.25
C THR A 121 27.52 -4.63 -0.48
N TYR A 122 26.49 -5.14 0.14
CA TYR A 122 25.58 -6.12 -0.45
C TYR A 122 24.16 -5.56 -0.46
N HIS A 123 23.44 -5.78 -1.57
CA HIS A 123 22.05 -5.42 -1.69
C HIS A 123 21.17 -6.66 -1.66
N ILE A 124 20.00 -6.56 -1.03
CA ILE A 124 19.04 -7.66 -0.97
C ILE A 124 18.35 -7.77 -2.34
N LEU A 125 18.35 -8.97 -2.91
CA LEU A 125 17.71 -9.27 -4.19
C LEU A 125 16.20 -9.12 -4.07
N HIS A 126 15.59 -8.27 -4.91
CA HIS A 126 14.15 -7.98 -4.89
C HIS A 126 13.60 -7.56 -3.52
N LEU A 127 14.37 -6.77 -2.75
CA LEU A 127 13.93 -6.19 -1.47
C LEU A 127 13.35 -7.26 -0.51
N MET A 128 12.09 -7.09 -0.07
CA MET A 128 11.41 -8.00 0.86
C MET A 128 11.29 -9.44 0.35
N LEU A 129 11.36 -9.66 -0.97
CA LEU A 129 11.30 -11.02 -1.51
C LEU A 129 12.57 -11.82 -1.19
N GLY A 130 13.72 -11.14 -1.07
CA GLY A 130 15.01 -11.74 -0.76
C GLY A 130 15.39 -11.72 0.71
N ALA A 131 14.50 -11.28 1.61
CA ALA A 131 14.72 -11.19 3.04
C ALA A 131 13.79 -12.13 3.81
N PHE A 132 14.34 -13.13 4.49
CA PHE A 132 13.58 -14.06 5.31
C PHE A 132 13.97 -13.91 6.77
N HIS A 133 13.05 -13.42 7.58
CA HIS A 133 13.20 -13.26 9.01
C HIS A 133 13.12 -14.63 9.71
N ARG A 134 14.07 -14.91 10.58
CA ARG A 134 14.00 -16.09 11.45
C ARG A 134 13.09 -15.81 12.62
N ARG A 135 12.04 -16.59 12.78
CA ARG A 135 11.06 -16.45 13.87
C ARG A 135 10.77 -17.79 14.52
N THR A 136 10.33 -17.75 15.77
CA THR A 136 9.81 -18.95 16.45
C THR A 136 8.30 -18.82 16.57
N VAL A 137 7.57 -19.73 15.92
CA VAL A 137 6.11 -19.80 15.95
C VAL A 137 5.73 -21.16 16.52
N GLU A 138 4.99 -21.18 17.62
CA GLU A 138 4.56 -22.42 18.29
C GLU A 138 5.69 -23.41 18.60
N GLY A 139 6.88 -22.91 18.93
CA GLY A 139 8.06 -23.69 19.22
C GLY A 139 8.87 -24.19 18.02
N GLN A 140 8.43 -23.86 16.79
CA GLN A 140 9.11 -24.20 15.55
C GLN A 140 9.85 -22.99 15.00
N THR A 141 11.08 -23.17 14.52
CA THR A 141 11.84 -22.11 13.86
C THR A 141 11.45 -22.03 12.39
N VAL A 142 11.00 -20.86 11.97
CA VAL A 142 10.47 -20.62 10.63
C VAL A 142 11.18 -19.46 9.94
N ALA A 143 11.20 -19.50 8.60
CA ALA A 143 11.61 -18.40 7.73
C ALA A 143 10.37 -17.73 7.15
N LEU A 144 10.23 -16.43 7.38
CA LEU A 144 9.09 -15.61 6.95
C LEU A 144 9.57 -14.37 6.21
N ARG A 145 8.95 -14.02 5.10
CA ARG A 145 9.05 -12.71 4.47
C ARG A 145 8.14 -11.71 5.19
N ASP A 146 8.57 -10.47 5.31
CA ASP A 146 7.67 -9.39 5.67
C ASP A 146 7.15 -8.71 4.39
N LEU A 147 5.95 -9.06 4.00
CA LEU A 147 5.25 -8.51 2.83
C LEU A 147 4.17 -7.50 3.23
N SER A 148 4.11 -7.13 4.50
CA SER A 148 3.07 -6.24 5.04
C SER A 148 3.12 -4.85 4.42
N GLU A 149 4.30 -4.43 3.97
CA GLU A 149 4.54 -3.17 3.29
C GLU A 149 4.67 -3.31 1.75
N ALA A 150 4.05 -4.27 1.08
CA ALA A 150 4.24 -4.48 -0.35
C ALA A 150 2.93 -4.84 -1.09
N HIS A 151 2.82 -4.44 -2.37
CA HIS A 151 1.66 -4.62 -3.24
C HIS A 151 1.89 -5.75 -4.24
N GLU A 152 1.06 -6.81 -4.20
CA GLU A 152 1.19 -7.97 -5.08
C GLU A 152 0.32 -7.84 -6.34
N VAL A 153 0.91 -8.07 -7.51
CA VAL A 153 0.20 -8.12 -8.79
C VAL A 153 -0.06 -9.57 -9.20
N GLY A 154 -1.30 -9.88 -9.53
CA GLY A 154 -1.72 -11.20 -10.05
C GLY A 154 -1.57 -12.35 -9.05
N GLY A 155 -1.50 -12.06 -7.75
CA GLY A 155 -1.27 -13.03 -6.70
C GLY A 155 -2.49 -13.39 -5.88
N SER A 156 -2.30 -14.33 -4.94
CA SER A 156 -3.35 -14.79 -4.00
C SER A 156 -3.22 -14.18 -2.61
N GLY A 157 -2.24 -13.33 -2.37
CA GLY A 157 -1.94 -12.76 -1.06
C GLY A 157 -1.40 -13.77 -0.05
N GLN A 158 -0.85 -14.87 -0.52
CA GLN A 158 -0.39 -15.94 0.36
C GLN A 158 1.07 -16.26 0.07
N ASP A 159 1.93 -16.02 1.05
CA ASP A 159 3.26 -16.63 1.09
C ASP A 159 3.20 -17.94 1.90
N VAL A 160 4.20 -18.80 1.75
CA VAL A 160 4.32 -20.04 2.50
C VAL A 160 5.17 -19.84 3.75
N VAL A 161 4.82 -20.52 4.83
CA VAL A 161 5.67 -20.64 6.00
C VAL A 161 6.67 -21.74 5.74
N ARG A 162 7.96 -21.45 5.90
CA ARG A 162 9.05 -22.38 5.66
C ARG A 162 9.69 -22.79 6.96
N ASP A 163 9.94 -24.09 7.16
CA ASP A 163 10.85 -24.55 8.18
C ASP A 163 12.24 -23.98 7.88
N PHE A 164 12.83 -23.27 8.82
CA PHE A 164 14.05 -22.50 8.58
C PHE A 164 15.22 -23.37 8.18
N ASP A 165 15.48 -24.43 8.93
CA ASP A 165 16.66 -25.28 8.74
C ASP A 165 16.54 -26.13 7.47
N ARG A 166 15.36 -26.71 7.21
CA ARG A 166 15.09 -27.47 5.98
C ARG A 166 15.15 -26.59 4.74
N PHE A 167 14.71 -25.35 4.86
CA PHE A 167 14.79 -24.39 3.75
C PHE A 167 16.24 -24.04 3.44
N ALA A 168 17.06 -23.76 4.46
CA ALA A 168 18.47 -23.49 4.32
C ALA A 168 19.23 -24.69 3.71
N ASP A 169 18.91 -25.93 4.11
CA ASP A 169 19.49 -27.15 3.55
C ASP A 169 19.08 -27.36 2.09
N TRP A 170 17.80 -27.18 1.75
CA TRP A 170 17.33 -27.23 0.37
C TRP A 170 18.04 -26.20 -0.54
N LEU A 171 18.28 -24.98 -0.03
CA LEU A 171 19.03 -23.96 -0.74
C LEU A 171 20.49 -24.38 -0.95
N ALA A 172 21.12 -25.00 0.03
CA ALA A 172 22.49 -25.52 -0.08
C ALA A 172 22.58 -26.63 -1.13
N ASP A 173 21.64 -27.57 -1.13
CA ASP A 173 21.55 -28.62 -2.13
C ASP A 173 21.39 -28.02 -3.55
N ARG A 174 20.52 -27.03 -3.69
CA ARG A 174 20.32 -26.33 -4.95
C ARG A 174 21.58 -25.59 -5.41
N ALA A 175 22.31 -24.93 -4.52
CA ALA A 175 23.58 -24.28 -4.79
C ALA A 175 24.65 -25.28 -5.24
N ALA A 176 24.64 -26.49 -4.70
CA ALA A 176 25.50 -27.60 -5.11
C ALA A 176 25.07 -28.28 -6.43
N GLY A 177 24.00 -27.79 -7.07
CA GLY A 177 23.50 -28.32 -8.34
C GLY A 177 22.50 -29.46 -8.21
N LEU A 178 22.14 -29.86 -6.99
CA LEU A 178 21.11 -30.87 -6.76
C LEU A 178 19.72 -30.26 -7.01
N ARG A 179 18.89 -30.96 -7.76
CA ARG A 179 17.53 -30.50 -8.10
C ARG A 179 16.51 -31.51 -7.59
N HIS A 180 15.81 -31.13 -6.51
CA HIS A 180 14.71 -31.90 -5.95
C HIS A 180 13.63 -30.97 -5.40
N GLU A 181 12.44 -31.50 -5.18
CA GLU A 181 11.37 -30.77 -4.51
C GLU A 181 11.70 -30.55 -3.04
N GLY A 182 11.45 -29.34 -2.55
CA GLY A 182 11.70 -28.99 -1.16
C GLY A 182 10.59 -29.48 -0.23
N SER A 183 10.95 -30.15 0.84
CA SER A 183 10.01 -30.56 1.92
C SER A 183 9.98 -29.55 3.09
N TYR A 184 10.38 -28.30 2.84
CA TYR A 184 10.49 -27.25 3.84
C TYR A 184 9.21 -26.43 4.06
N VAL A 185 8.24 -26.51 3.15
CA VAL A 185 6.97 -25.78 3.29
C VAL A 185 6.11 -26.41 4.38
N LEU A 186 5.72 -25.60 5.36
CA LEU A 186 4.90 -26.04 6.51
C LEU A 186 3.42 -25.74 6.31
N SER A 187 3.09 -24.53 5.85
CA SER A 187 1.72 -24.10 5.59
C SER A 187 1.70 -22.90 4.67
N GLN A 188 0.57 -22.63 4.06
CA GLN A 188 0.32 -21.31 3.45
C GLN A 188 -0.03 -20.34 4.58
N ALA A 189 0.79 -19.35 4.81
CA ALA A 189 0.43 -18.23 5.66
C ALA A 189 -0.59 -17.37 4.90
N LYS A 190 -1.76 -17.13 5.50
CA LYS A 190 -2.49 -15.92 5.13
C LYS A 190 -1.54 -14.76 5.43
N SER A 191 -1.33 -13.88 4.47
CA SER A 191 -0.66 -12.61 4.70
C SER A 191 -1.13 -12.05 6.04
N MET A 192 -0.22 -11.64 6.92
CA MET A 192 -0.57 -11.07 8.23
C MET A 192 -1.25 -9.69 8.14
N LEU A 193 -1.79 -9.34 6.98
CA LEU A 193 -2.65 -8.16 6.73
C LEU A 193 -4.05 -8.32 7.34
N THR A 194 -4.21 -9.07 8.41
CA THR A 194 -5.46 -9.15 9.15
C THR A 194 -5.50 -8.19 10.31
N GLY A 195 -5.41 -6.90 10.02
CA GLY A 195 -6.01 -5.87 10.85
C GLY A 195 -7.43 -5.63 10.34
N ALA A 196 -8.40 -6.39 10.82
CA ALA A 196 -9.75 -6.49 10.26
C ALA A 196 -10.60 -5.22 10.27
N ASP A 197 -10.08 -4.05 10.72
CA ASP A 197 -10.85 -2.81 10.88
C ASP A 197 -10.14 -1.52 10.41
N ALA A 198 -8.90 -1.58 9.94
CA ALA A 198 -8.22 -0.39 9.43
C ALA A 198 -8.59 -0.15 7.96
N LYS A 199 -9.46 0.83 7.70
CA LYS A 199 -9.85 1.23 6.35
C LYS A 199 -8.60 1.68 5.61
N PHE A 200 -8.17 2.90 5.72
CA PHE A 200 -6.90 3.39 5.18
C PHE A 200 -5.83 3.47 6.27
N VAL A 201 -4.57 3.42 5.88
CA VAL A 201 -3.42 3.59 6.77
C VAL A 201 -2.56 4.75 6.27
N LEU A 202 -1.97 5.52 7.19
CA LEU A 202 -0.99 6.55 6.85
C LEU A 202 0.40 5.96 6.90
N LEU A 203 1.20 6.26 5.89
CA LEU A 203 2.61 5.91 5.87
C LEU A 203 3.37 6.68 6.94
N GLN A 204 4.07 5.96 7.80
CA GLN A 204 4.84 6.52 8.90
C GLN A 204 6.32 6.18 8.73
N TYR A 205 7.18 7.12 9.09
CA TYR A 205 8.58 6.81 9.26
C TYR A 205 8.81 5.99 10.55
N THR A 206 10.01 5.50 10.77
CA THR A 206 10.36 4.63 11.92
C THR A 206 10.12 5.27 13.29
N ASP A 207 10.02 6.59 13.36
CA ASP A 207 9.67 7.37 14.56
C ASP A 207 8.16 7.49 14.82
N GLY A 208 7.34 6.89 13.97
CA GLY A 208 5.87 6.90 14.05
C GLY A 208 5.21 8.16 13.49
N ASN A 209 5.97 9.11 12.95
CA ASN A 209 5.42 10.31 12.34
C ASN A 209 5.13 10.07 10.84
N PRO A 210 3.94 10.45 10.35
CA PRO A 210 3.62 10.32 8.93
C PRO A 210 4.29 11.39 8.10
N ILE A 211 4.37 11.12 6.78
CA ILE A 211 4.94 12.01 5.78
C ILE A 211 3.82 12.64 4.98
N ARG A 212 3.91 13.94 4.64
CA ARG A 212 2.94 14.63 3.81
C ARG A 212 3.52 15.84 3.08
N TRP A 213 2.86 16.28 2.01
CA TRP A 213 3.14 17.52 1.31
C TRP A 213 2.49 18.70 2.02
N PHE A 214 3.28 19.70 2.42
CA PHE A 214 2.76 20.97 2.95
C PHE A 214 2.51 22.03 1.87
N ARG A 215 3.00 21.81 0.65
CA ARG A 215 2.79 22.72 -0.49
C ARG A 215 1.32 22.90 -0.82
N PHE A 216 0.52 21.86 -0.71
CA PHE A 216 -0.92 21.92 -0.97
C PHE A 216 -1.66 22.87 -0.01
N ASP A 217 -1.22 22.98 1.23
CA ASP A 217 -1.86 23.85 2.24
C ASP A 217 -1.79 25.35 1.89
N ILE A 218 -0.83 25.73 1.05
CA ILE A 218 -0.62 27.11 0.58
C ILE A 218 -1.00 27.28 -0.90
N GLY A 219 -1.77 26.35 -1.45
CA GLY A 219 -2.30 26.39 -2.82
C GLY A 219 -1.25 26.14 -3.91
N GLN A 220 -0.08 25.60 -3.56
CA GLN A 220 0.94 25.24 -4.55
C GLN A 220 0.69 23.83 -5.09
N SER A 221 1.07 23.63 -6.35
CA SER A 221 1.08 22.32 -6.97
C SER A 221 2.37 21.56 -6.67
N VAL A 222 2.30 20.23 -6.82
CA VAL A 222 3.45 19.34 -6.95
C VAL A 222 3.50 18.89 -8.41
N ALA A 223 4.54 19.34 -9.10
CA ALA A 223 4.71 19.09 -10.53
C ALA A 223 5.42 17.76 -10.75
N TRP A 224 4.88 16.93 -11.65
CA TRP A 224 5.40 15.64 -12.03
C TRP A 224 5.83 15.62 -13.50
N LYS A 225 6.87 14.88 -13.78
CA LYS A 225 7.37 14.61 -15.13
C LYS A 225 7.37 13.13 -15.44
N VAL A 226 7.28 12.79 -16.72
CA VAL A 226 7.42 11.43 -17.23
C VAL A 226 8.77 11.31 -17.92
N ASN A 227 9.57 10.32 -17.59
CA ASN A 227 10.83 10.09 -18.30
C ASN A 227 10.54 9.80 -19.79
N SER A 228 11.32 10.42 -20.67
CA SER A 228 11.09 10.40 -22.12
C SER A 228 11.30 9.03 -22.78
N SER A 229 11.85 8.05 -22.06
CA SER A 229 11.91 6.65 -22.53
C SER A 229 10.51 6.02 -22.62
N GLY A 230 9.58 6.43 -21.73
CA GLY A 230 8.26 5.81 -21.60
C GLY A 230 8.34 4.39 -21.02
N GLN A 231 7.22 3.86 -20.55
CA GLN A 231 7.15 2.50 -20.04
C GLN A 231 7.31 1.50 -21.19
N PRO A 232 8.30 0.58 -21.12
CA PRO A 232 8.44 -0.50 -22.08
C PRO A 232 7.16 -1.33 -22.22
N GLY A 233 6.85 -1.74 -23.42
CA GLY A 233 5.60 -2.44 -23.74
C GLY A 233 4.39 -1.52 -23.96
N LEU A 234 4.41 -0.30 -23.42
CA LEU A 234 3.30 0.66 -23.54
C LEU A 234 3.60 1.79 -24.53
N GLY A 235 4.85 2.28 -24.55
CA GLY A 235 5.30 3.42 -25.33
C GLY A 235 4.96 4.78 -24.72
N LEU A 236 5.73 5.83 -25.09
CA LEU A 236 5.71 7.12 -24.41
C LEU A 236 4.33 7.78 -24.38
N ALA A 237 3.60 7.79 -25.50
CA ALA A 237 2.30 8.50 -25.56
C ALA A 237 1.27 7.87 -24.62
N ALA A 238 1.15 6.54 -24.61
CA ALA A 238 0.24 5.83 -23.73
C ALA A 238 0.71 5.88 -22.27
N THR A 239 2.01 5.88 -22.03
CA THR A 239 2.60 6.09 -20.68
C THR A 239 2.20 7.46 -20.11
N ILE A 240 2.35 8.54 -20.90
CA ILE A 240 1.97 9.89 -20.48
C ILE A 240 0.46 9.94 -20.18
N GLN A 241 -0.37 9.34 -21.02
CA GLN A 241 -1.81 9.30 -20.78
C GLN A 241 -2.15 8.55 -19.49
N ALA A 242 -1.60 7.34 -19.31
CA ALA A 242 -1.84 6.54 -18.11
C ALA A 242 -1.43 7.27 -16.83
N PHE A 243 -0.27 7.94 -16.85
CA PHE A 243 0.22 8.70 -15.70
C PHE A 243 -0.63 9.94 -15.41
N GLN A 244 -1.07 10.68 -16.45
CA GLN A 244 -1.98 11.81 -16.27
C GLN A 244 -3.33 11.38 -15.69
N GLU A 245 -3.86 10.23 -16.09
CA GLU A 245 -5.10 9.69 -15.52
C GLU A 245 -4.91 9.29 -14.06
N ALA A 246 -3.75 8.73 -13.70
CA ALA A 246 -3.40 8.44 -12.31
C ALA A 246 -3.29 9.72 -11.44
N LEU A 247 -2.62 10.78 -11.94
CA LEU A 247 -2.57 12.09 -11.26
C LEU A 247 -3.97 12.69 -11.08
N ASN A 248 -4.81 12.62 -12.15
CA ASN A 248 -6.17 13.14 -12.12
C ASN A 248 -7.08 12.38 -11.15
N ALA A 249 -6.84 11.08 -10.96
CA ALA A 249 -7.57 10.30 -9.98
C ALA A 249 -7.38 10.89 -8.58
N TRP A 250 -6.16 11.15 -8.14
CA TRP A 250 -5.87 11.75 -6.83
C TRP A 250 -6.36 13.19 -6.70
N ASN A 251 -6.34 13.98 -7.78
CA ASN A 251 -6.89 15.33 -7.80
C ASN A 251 -8.44 15.37 -7.78
N SER A 252 -9.09 14.22 -7.99
CA SER A 252 -10.54 14.17 -8.24
C SER A 252 -11.41 14.40 -7.01
N ASP A 253 -10.86 14.37 -5.79
CA ASP A 253 -11.63 14.62 -4.58
C ASP A 253 -11.74 16.13 -4.29
N PRO A 254 -12.94 16.72 -4.39
CA PRO A 254 -13.13 18.15 -4.19
C PRO A 254 -12.99 18.60 -2.72
N ASN A 255 -12.85 17.66 -1.80
CA ASN A 255 -12.69 17.94 -0.36
C ASN A 255 -11.22 18.02 0.06
N THR A 256 -10.29 17.81 -0.86
CA THR A 256 -8.85 17.93 -0.61
C THR A 256 -8.25 19.11 -1.37
N ASN A 257 -7.08 19.53 -0.93
CA ASN A 257 -6.26 20.55 -1.61
C ASN A 257 -5.14 19.93 -2.47
N ILE A 258 -5.21 18.61 -2.74
CA ILE A 258 -4.23 17.95 -3.61
C ILE A 258 -4.26 18.59 -4.98
N ASN A 259 -3.06 18.92 -5.47
CA ASN A 259 -2.86 19.53 -6.77
C ASN A 259 -1.59 18.98 -7.42
N TYR A 260 -1.68 17.74 -7.91
CA TYR A 260 -0.67 17.12 -8.75
C TYR A 260 -0.84 17.59 -10.19
N VAL A 261 0.24 18.02 -10.83
CA VAL A 261 0.20 18.52 -12.21
C VAL A 261 1.25 17.82 -13.06
N TYR A 262 0.86 17.37 -14.26
CA TYR A 262 1.82 16.93 -15.26
C TYR A 262 2.52 18.14 -15.87
N SER A 263 3.83 18.18 -15.84
CA SER A 263 4.67 19.31 -16.29
C SER A 263 5.59 18.97 -17.48
N GLY A 264 5.26 17.92 -18.23
CA GLY A 264 6.01 17.51 -19.41
C GLY A 264 6.91 16.30 -19.18
N THR A 265 7.80 16.06 -20.12
CA THR A 265 8.77 14.97 -20.06
C THR A 265 10.10 15.42 -19.44
N THR A 266 10.92 14.47 -19.03
CA THR A 266 12.29 14.67 -18.55
C THR A 266 13.23 13.61 -19.13
N THR A 267 14.50 13.92 -19.13
CA THR A 267 15.58 12.95 -19.35
C THR A 267 16.31 12.62 -18.04
N ALA A 268 15.82 13.15 -16.89
CA ALA A 268 16.35 12.79 -15.60
C ALA A 268 16.13 11.28 -15.36
N ASP A 269 17.16 10.65 -14.84
CA ASP A 269 17.24 9.21 -14.58
C ASP A 269 17.68 8.91 -13.14
N THR A 270 17.68 9.92 -12.29
CA THR A 270 18.13 9.81 -10.89
C THR A 270 17.17 9.03 -10.02
N GLY A 271 15.86 9.16 -10.25
CA GLY A 271 14.81 8.43 -9.51
C GLY A 271 15.00 8.47 -8.01
N LEU A 272 14.87 7.32 -7.39
CA LEU A 272 15.00 7.15 -5.94
C LEU A 272 16.46 7.15 -5.46
N ASP A 273 17.44 7.16 -6.38
CA ASP A 273 18.85 7.21 -6.03
C ASP A 273 19.30 8.59 -5.54
N HIS A 274 18.70 9.67 -6.05
CA HIS A 274 19.05 11.03 -5.67
C HIS A 274 17.84 11.96 -5.66
N SER A 275 17.75 12.83 -4.63
CA SER A 275 16.87 14.00 -4.68
C SER A 275 17.48 15.06 -5.60
N ASP A 276 16.85 15.30 -6.75
CA ASP A 276 17.30 16.27 -7.75
C ASP A 276 16.36 17.49 -7.89
N GLY A 277 15.31 17.54 -7.07
CA GLY A 277 14.27 18.57 -7.09
C GLY A 277 13.18 18.34 -8.14
N THR A 278 13.16 17.18 -8.79
CA THR A 278 12.21 16.83 -9.84
C THR A 278 11.41 15.60 -9.44
N ASN A 279 10.10 15.73 -9.26
CA ASN A 279 9.29 14.53 -9.11
C ASN A 279 9.11 13.89 -10.49
N ALA A 280 9.52 12.64 -10.64
CA ALA A 280 9.48 11.94 -11.90
C ALA A 280 8.98 10.50 -11.76
N ILE A 281 8.36 9.99 -12.83
CA ILE A 281 8.25 8.55 -13.02
C ILE A 281 9.29 8.11 -14.05
N ILE A 282 10.10 7.14 -13.66
CA ILE A 282 11.26 6.63 -14.40
C ILE A 282 11.04 5.15 -14.71
N PHE A 283 11.63 4.67 -15.79
CA PHE A 283 11.38 3.34 -16.32
C PHE A 283 12.68 2.59 -16.56
N ASN A 284 12.63 1.26 -16.41
CA ASN A 284 13.78 0.36 -16.56
C ASN A 284 14.93 0.66 -15.60
N ASP A 285 14.63 1.05 -14.39
CA ASP A 285 15.54 1.15 -13.24
C ASP A 285 17.00 1.48 -13.62
N PRO A 286 17.29 2.66 -14.21
CA PRO A 286 18.57 2.95 -14.84
C PRO A 286 19.74 2.96 -13.84
N ASN A 287 19.47 3.09 -12.56
CA ASN A 287 20.46 3.15 -11.48
C ASN A 287 20.51 1.87 -10.65
N SER A 288 19.73 0.83 -11.02
CA SER A 288 19.62 -0.41 -10.26
C SER A 288 19.22 -0.19 -8.79
N ALA A 289 18.30 0.76 -8.58
CA ALA A 289 17.71 1.05 -7.26
C ALA A 289 16.92 -0.16 -6.74
N VAL A 290 16.33 -0.94 -7.65
CA VAL A 290 15.78 -2.27 -7.39
C VAL A 290 16.84 -3.32 -7.73
N ASN A 291 17.38 -4.00 -6.73
CA ASN A 291 18.32 -5.09 -7.00
C ASN A 291 17.59 -6.33 -7.53
N GLY A 292 17.79 -6.65 -8.81
CA GLY A 292 17.19 -7.78 -9.52
C GLY A 292 16.24 -7.36 -10.62
N VAL A 293 16.25 -8.09 -11.73
CA VAL A 293 15.41 -7.86 -12.92
C VAL A 293 14.08 -8.59 -12.75
N PHE A 294 12.97 -7.92 -13.04
CA PHE A 294 11.64 -8.55 -13.07
C PHE A 294 11.54 -9.53 -14.25
N ASP A 295 10.85 -10.63 -14.03
CA ASP A 295 10.59 -11.62 -15.07
C ASP A 295 9.13 -12.08 -14.98
N CYS A 296 8.42 -12.07 -16.10
CA CYS A 296 6.98 -12.37 -16.13
C CYS A 296 6.62 -13.80 -15.73
N ASP A 297 7.51 -14.75 -15.90
CA ASP A 297 7.29 -16.14 -15.53
C ASP A 297 7.61 -16.38 -14.05
N THR A 298 8.65 -15.72 -13.56
CA THR A 298 9.19 -15.96 -12.21
C THR A 298 8.92 -14.84 -11.20
N GLY A 299 8.44 -13.67 -11.64
CA GLY A 299 8.09 -12.55 -10.76
C GLY A 299 9.27 -11.65 -10.41
N GLY A 300 9.14 -10.92 -9.30
CA GLY A 300 10.09 -9.93 -8.79
C GLY A 300 9.40 -8.62 -8.43
N VAL A 301 10.18 -7.61 -8.03
CA VAL A 301 9.69 -6.24 -7.83
C VAL A 301 9.37 -5.62 -9.20
N ILE A 302 8.19 -5.01 -9.32
CA ILE A 302 7.67 -4.37 -10.55
C ILE A 302 7.96 -2.87 -10.53
N ALA A 303 7.62 -2.22 -9.41
CA ALA A 303 7.77 -0.79 -9.23
C ALA A 303 8.02 -0.46 -7.75
N GLN A 304 8.62 0.68 -7.53
CA GLN A 304 8.75 1.29 -6.23
C GLN A 304 8.53 2.79 -6.33
N GLY A 305 7.94 3.37 -5.29
CA GLY A 305 7.76 4.81 -5.18
C GLY A 305 8.03 5.27 -3.75
N GLY A 306 8.51 6.48 -3.59
CA GLY A 306 8.77 7.01 -2.26
C GLY A 306 9.01 8.51 -2.24
N PRO A 307 8.61 9.19 -1.14
CA PRO A 307 8.92 10.57 -0.92
C PRO A 307 10.31 10.74 -0.29
N PHE A 308 11.05 11.73 -0.78
CA PHE A 308 12.10 12.39 -0.02
C PHE A 308 11.45 13.38 0.95
N PHE A 309 11.94 13.44 2.17
CA PHE A 309 11.35 14.26 3.21
C PHE A 309 12.41 14.86 4.14
N PHE A 310 12.06 15.92 4.86
CA PHE A 310 12.92 16.42 5.92
C PHE A 310 12.80 15.55 7.17
N GLY A 311 13.94 15.15 7.75
CA GLY A 311 14.00 14.38 9.00
C GLY A 311 13.40 15.11 10.20
N SER A 312 13.36 16.46 10.17
CA SER A 312 12.61 17.25 11.14
C SER A 312 11.11 17.17 10.91
N THR A 313 10.33 17.30 11.99
CA THR A 313 8.87 17.29 11.90
C THR A 313 8.27 18.69 11.96
N ARG A 314 7.08 18.83 11.38
CA ARG A 314 6.25 20.02 11.38
C ARG A 314 4.85 19.69 11.87
N GLN A 315 4.24 20.58 12.68
CA GLN A 315 2.90 20.38 13.22
C GLN A 315 1.82 20.73 12.19
N TYR A 316 0.83 19.85 12.07
CA TYR A 316 -0.39 20.08 11.29
C TYR A 316 -1.59 19.49 12.04
N LYS A 317 -2.59 20.32 12.33
CA LYS A 317 -3.81 19.93 13.06
C LYS A 317 -3.53 19.13 14.36
N GLY A 318 -2.47 19.51 15.09
CA GLY A 318 -2.10 18.89 16.38
C GLY A 318 -1.34 17.57 16.29
N ARG A 319 -0.88 17.17 15.09
CA ARG A 319 -0.03 16.00 14.87
C ARG A 319 1.27 16.40 14.20
N ALA A 320 2.36 15.72 14.55
CA ALA A 320 3.66 15.90 13.88
C ALA A 320 3.70 15.13 12.57
N PHE A 321 4.30 15.73 11.53
CA PHE A 321 4.52 15.15 10.22
C PHE A 321 5.90 15.49 9.71
N HIS A 322 6.52 14.59 8.97
CA HIS A 322 7.64 14.92 8.11
C HIS A 322 7.14 15.65 6.86
N GLU A 323 7.88 16.66 6.40
CA GLU A 323 7.53 17.39 5.18
C GLU A 323 8.13 16.70 3.97
N ALA A 324 7.27 16.20 3.06
CA ALA A 324 7.68 15.72 1.76
C ALA A 324 8.17 16.90 0.91
N VAL A 325 9.32 16.73 0.25
CA VAL A 325 9.96 17.77 -0.57
C VAL A 325 10.08 17.39 -2.02
N GLU A 326 10.17 16.09 -2.29
CA GLU A 326 10.26 15.45 -3.60
C GLU A 326 9.72 14.04 -3.51
N ALA A 327 9.34 13.45 -4.62
CA ALA A 327 9.01 12.03 -4.69
C ALA A 327 9.23 11.51 -6.10
N ASP A 328 9.68 10.26 -6.20
CA ASP A 328 9.87 9.57 -7.45
C ASP A 328 9.17 8.22 -7.46
N ILE A 329 8.89 7.76 -8.66
CA ILE A 329 8.38 6.41 -8.94
C ILE A 329 9.30 5.79 -9.98
N GLU A 330 9.66 4.55 -9.78
CA GLU A 330 10.57 3.82 -10.66
C GLU A 330 10.02 2.44 -10.97
N THR A 331 9.90 2.10 -12.27
CA THR A 331 9.55 0.74 -12.68
C THR A 331 10.80 -0.04 -13.01
N ASN A 332 10.82 -1.30 -12.59
CA ASN A 332 11.97 -2.18 -12.73
C ASN A 332 12.19 -2.62 -14.19
N ASP A 333 13.39 -3.12 -14.47
CA ASP A 333 13.74 -3.80 -15.71
C ASP A 333 12.86 -5.05 -15.92
N GLY A 334 12.57 -5.37 -17.18
CA GLY A 334 11.87 -6.60 -17.58
C GLY A 334 10.35 -6.53 -17.41
N THR A 335 9.78 -5.37 -17.05
CA THR A 335 8.34 -5.21 -16.80
C THR A 335 7.50 -5.03 -18.07
N GLU A 336 8.10 -4.98 -19.26
CA GLU A 336 7.38 -4.75 -20.51
C GLU A 336 6.24 -5.72 -20.76
N CYS A 337 6.38 -6.97 -20.34
CA CYS A 337 5.37 -7.99 -20.56
C CYS A 337 4.08 -7.75 -19.72
N LEU A 338 4.21 -7.14 -18.54
CA LEU A 338 3.08 -6.78 -17.68
C LEU A 338 2.27 -5.63 -18.30
N PHE A 339 2.99 -4.63 -18.82
CA PHE A 339 2.38 -3.40 -19.34
C PHE A 339 2.06 -3.45 -20.85
N ASN A 340 2.41 -4.56 -21.54
CA ASN A 340 2.28 -4.67 -23.00
C ASN A 340 0.83 -4.50 -23.47
N ASN A 341 0.55 -3.34 -24.13
CA ASN A 341 -0.80 -2.94 -24.54
C ASN A 341 -1.84 -2.94 -23.42
N ASN A 342 -1.41 -2.78 -22.16
CA ASN A 342 -2.27 -2.75 -20.99
C ASN A 342 -2.20 -1.41 -20.22
N PRO A 343 -2.79 -0.32 -20.78
CA PRO A 343 -2.73 0.99 -20.14
C PRO A 343 -3.51 1.05 -18.81
N SER A 344 -4.52 0.21 -18.62
CA SER A 344 -5.27 0.16 -17.35
C SER A 344 -4.43 -0.38 -16.20
N GLU A 345 -3.60 -1.39 -16.44
CA GLU A 345 -2.65 -1.88 -15.44
C GLU A 345 -1.61 -0.79 -15.09
N ALA A 346 -1.08 -0.10 -16.12
CA ALA A 346 -0.17 1.01 -15.90
C ALA A 346 -0.81 2.13 -15.07
N GLN A 347 -2.09 2.48 -15.32
CA GLN A 347 -2.83 3.45 -14.52
C GLN A 347 -2.98 3.00 -13.06
N GLU A 348 -3.29 1.73 -12.85
CA GLU A 348 -3.46 1.16 -11.51
C GLU A 348 -2.15 1.19 -10.74
N VAL A 349 -1.07 0.64 -11.31
CA VAL A 349 0.27 0.63 -10.67
C VAL A 349 0.76 2.06 -10.41
N PHE A 350 0.71 2.94 -11.42
CA PHE A 350 1.15 4.34 -11.24
C PHE A 350 0.28 5.09 -10.23
N GLY A 351 -1.03 4.85 -10.24
CA GLY A 351 -1.96 5.44 -9.28
C GLY A 351 -1.71 4.96 -7.86
N HIS A 352 -1.40 3.68 -7.69
CA HIS A 352 -1.05 3.09 -6.42
C HIS A 352 0.24 3.72 -5.85
N GLU A 353 1.33 3.73 -6.64
CA GLU A 353 2.60 4.35 -6.22
C GLU A 353 2.44 5.85 -5.91
N LEU A 354 1.64 6.59 -6.70
CA LEU A 354 1.32 8.00 -6.41
C LEU A 354 0.59 8.17 -5.07
N GLY A 355 -0.26 7.23 -4.67
CA GLY A 355 -0.91 7.24 -3.36
C GLY A 355 0.10 7.17 -2.21
N HIS A 356 1.16 6.40 -2.40
CA HIS A 356 2.26 6.34 -1.45
C HIS A 356 3.04 7.65 -1.37
N THR A 357 3.28 8.31 -2.49
CA THR A 357 3.93 9.63 -2.47
C THR A 357 3.07 10.71 -1.80
N LEU A 358 1.75 10.48 -1.66
CA LEU A 358 0.84 11.31 -0.86
C LEU A 358 0.91 11.01 0.65
N GLY A 359 1.53 9.92 1.05
CA GLY A 359 1.61 9.49 2.45
C GLY A 359 0.55 8.47 2.86
N LEU A 360 -0.09 7.80 1.90
CA LEU A 360 -1.00 6.69 2.15
C LEU A 360 -0.26 5.37 2.18
N GLY A 361 -0.69 4.48 3.06
CA GLY A 361 -0.37 3.08 3.02
C GLY A 361 -1.49 2.22 2.44
N HIS A 362 -1.33 0.90 2.52
CA HIS A 362 -2.34 -0.01 1.99
C HIS A 362 -3.66 0.06 2.75
N SER A 363 -4.73 -0.09 2.02
CA SER A 363 -6.07 -0.32 2.56
C SER A 363 -6.31 -1.81 2.79
N ALA A 364 -7.02 -2.15 3.85
CA ALA A 364 -7.52 -3.51 4.06
C ALA A 364 -8.75 -3.83 3.18
N LEU A 365 -9.30 -2.84 2.48
CA LEU A 365 -10.51 -3.01 1.65
C LEU A 365 -10.14 -3.44 0.23
N PRO A 366 -10.58 -4.63 -0.23
CA PRO A 366 -10.17 -5.19 -1.52
C PRO A 366 -10.55 -4.36 -2.75
N ASP A 367 -11.44 -3.38 -2.62
CA ASP A 367 -11.89 -2.53 -3.74
C ASP A 367 -11.12 -1.20 -3.83
N ALA A 368 -10.27 -0.88 -2.84
CA ALA A 368 -9.50 0.36 -2.80
C ALA A 368 -8.32 0.34 -3.78
N LEU A 369 -7.99 1.49 -4.37
CA LEU A 369 -6.77 1.62 -5.18
C LEU A 369 -5.52 1.32 -4.34
N MET A 370 -5.55 1.69 -3.06
CA MET A 370 -4.48 1.40 -2.11
C MET A 370 -4.56 0.00 -1.50
N TYR A 371 -5.37 -0.92 -2.06
CA TYR A 371 -5.34 -2.32 -1.63
C TYR A 371 -4.00 -2.97 -1.96
N ALA A 372 -3.54 -3.91 -1.11
CA ALA A 372 -2.22 -4.54 -1.26
C ALA A 372 -2.12 -5.54 -2.44
N PHE A 373 -3.17 -5.67 -3.25
CA PHE A 373 -3.20 -6.56 -4.43
C PHE A 373 -3.86 -5.83 -5.58
N SER A 374 -3.29 -5.94 -6.80
CA SER A 374 -3.91 -5.39 -8.00
C SER A 374 -5.23 -6.10 -8.29
N HIS A 375 -6.14 -5.40 -8.94
CA HIS A 375 -7.47 -5.91 -9.21
C HIS A 375 -7.53 -6.71 -10.52
N ASP A 376 -6.62 -6.47 -11.47
CA ASP A 376 -6.53 -7.12 -12.78
C ASP A 376 -7.91 -7.18 -13.52
N ASP A 377 -8.73 -6.14 -13.32
CA ASP A 377 -10.09 -6.04 -13.88
C ASP A 377 -10.27 -4.86 -14.84
N GLY A 378 -9.18 -4.19 -15.18
CA GLY A 378 -9.15 -3.06 -16.11
C GLY A 378 -9.70 -1.75 -15.57
N ARG A 379 -9.88 -1.62 -14.24
CA ARG A 379 -10.43 -0.40 -13.60
C ARG A 379 -9.50 0.81 -13.65
N GLY A 380 -8.20 0.63 -13.87
CA GLY A 380 -7.20 1.69 -13.80
C GLY A 380 -7.09 2.36 -12.42
N ALA A 381 -6.62 3.60 -12.39
CA ALA A 381 -6.45 4.37 -11.15
C ALA A 381 -7.79 4.88 -10.59
N ARG A 382 -8.63 3.98 -10.09
CA ARG A 382 -9.96 4.31 -9.57
C ARG A 382 -9.95 4.43 -8.04
N LEU A 383 -10.14 5.66 -7.52
CA LEU A 383 -10.28 5.88 -6.08
C LEU A 383 -11.64 5.41 -5.54
N THR A 384 -11.61 4.68 -4.45
CA THR A 384 -12.79 4.33 -3.65
C THR A 384 -13.07 5.37 -2.55
N ALA A 385 -14.08 5.12 -1.76
CA ALA A 385 -14.37 5.95 -0.58
C ALA A 385 -13.27 5.86 0.47
N ASP A 386 -12.58 4.74 0.57
CA ASP A 386 -11.49 4.53 1.52
C ASP A 386 -10.25 5.31 1.14
N ASP A 387 -9.82 5.25 -0.12
CA ASP A 387 -8.72 6.06 -0.65
C ASP A 387 -8.98 7.56 -0.41
N ARG A 388 -10.23 7.99 -0.68
CA ARG A 388 -10.66 9.38 -0.44
C ARG A 388 -10.63 9.74 1.04
N ALA A 389 -11.05 8.84 1.95
CA ALA A 389 -10.96 9.07 3.39
C ALA A 389 -9.50 9.23 3.83
N GLY A 390 -8.59 8.43 3.28
CA GLY A 390 -7.15 8.52 3.51
C GLY A 390 -6.59 9.89 3.14
N ILE A 391 -6.79 10.34 1.89
CA ILE A 391 -6.29 11.66 1.46
C ILE A 391 -6.98 12.82 2.18
N ASN A 392 -8.25 12.69 2.53
CA ASN A 392 -8.95 13.70 3.33
C ASN A 392 -8.38 13.85 4.74
N SER A 393 -7.88 12.79 5.34
CA SER A 393 -7.20 12.83 6.64
C SER A 393 -5.90 13.64 6.60
N LEU A 394 -5.20 13.63 5.45
CA LEU A 394 -3.94 14.33 5.21
C LEU A 394 -4.14 15.74 4.63
N TYR A 395 -5.05 15.89 3.66
CA TYR A 395 -5.16 17.06 2.78
C TYR A 395 -6.56 17.68 2.75
N GLY A 396 -7.46 17.26 3.64
CA GLY A 396 -8.82 17.77 3.66
C GLY A 396 -8.89 19.28 3.93
N THR A 397 -9.61 20.02 3.10
CA THR A 397 -9.80 21.48 3.19
C THR A 397 -10.80 21.90 4.26
N GLY A 398 -11.48 20.96 4.90
CA GLY A 398 -12.47 21.23 5.94
C GLY A 398 -11.87 21.94 7.16
N THR A 399 -12.49 22.99 7.63
CA THR A 399 -12.20 23.71 8.88
C THR A 399 -12.62 22.87 10.10
N GLY A 400 -12.09 21.65 10.20
CA GLY A 400 -12.38 20.69 11.26
C GLY A 400 -11.16 20.43 12.12
N GLY A 401 -11.12 21.03 13.29
CA GLY A 401 -10.18 20.67 14.37
C GLY A 401 -10.33 19.21 14.77
N GLY A 402 -9.22 18.62 15.21
CA GLY A 402 -9.04 17.22 15.52
C GLY A 402 -10.15 16.51 16.28
N GLY A 403 -10.44 15.33 15.81
CA GLY A 403 -11.45 14.40 16.29
C GLY A 403 -12.40 14.09 15.13
N GLY A 404 -12.33 12.87 14.57
CA GLY A 404 -13.13 12.44 13.41
C GLY A 404 -14.64 12.67 13.60
N GLY A 405 -15.08 13.89 13.34
CA GLY A 405 -16.50 14.24 13.27
C GLY A 405 -17.02 13.89 11.88
N ALA A 406 -17.97 12.96 11.83
CA ALA A 406 -18.66 12.60 10.59
C ALA A 406 -19.23 13.85 9.89
N THR A 407 -18.81 14.16 8.67
CA THR A 407 -19.47 15.17 7.83
C THR A 407 -20.56 14.50 7.03
N LEU A 408 -21.74 14.49 7.59
CA LEU A 408 -22.90 13.81 7.01
C LEU A 408 -23.56 14.69 5.94
N LEU A 409 -23.00 14.72 4.75
CA LEU A 409 -23.64 15.34 3.59
C LEU A 409 -24.72 14.42 3.02
N ALA A 410 -25.79 15.03 2.48
CA ALA A 410 -26.85 14.26 1.81
C ALA A 410 -26.30 13.50 0.61
N PRO A 411 -26.76 12.28 0.32
CA PRO A 411 -26.55 11.61 -0.94
C PRO A 411 -26.90 12.54 -2.12
N GLN A 412 -26.11 12.51 -3.18
CA GLN A 412 -26.34 13.36 -4.36
C GLN A 412 -26.76 12.51 -5.55
N ASN A 413 -27.52 13.11 -6.46
CA ASN A 413 -27.95 12.44 -7.69
C ASN A 413 -28.73 11.14 -7.48
N LEU A 414 -29.57 11.08 -6.41
CA LEU A 414 -30.42 9.91 -6.19
C LEU A 414 -31.33 9.68 -7.41
N LYS A 415 -31.21 8.51 -8.00
CA LYS A 415 -32.01 8.05 -9.14
C LYS A 415 -32.70 6.76 -8.78
N ALA A 416 -33.84 6.49 -9.43
CA ALA A 416 -34.57 5.26 -9.34
C ALA A 416 -34.69 4.66 -10.76
N HIS A 417 -34.17 3.46 -10.93
CA HIS A 417 -34.24 2.72 -12.18
C HIS A 417 -35.20 1.53 -11.99
N VAL A 418 -36.27 1.53 -12.71
CA VAL A 418 -37.24 0.40 -12.71
C VAL A 418 -36.63 -0.78 -13.44
N THR A 419 -36.49 -1.89 -12.77
CA THR A 419 -35.95 -3.17 -13.32
C THR A 419 -37.06 -4.16 -13.65
N SER A 420 -38.20 -4.06 -12.96
CA SER A 420 -39.44 -4.80 -13.30
C SER A 420 -40.67 -4.03 -12.80
N ASN A 421 -41.87 -4.56 -12.95
CA ASN A 421 -43.10 -3.95 -12.41
C ASN A 421 -43.20 -4.05 -10.88
N THR A 422 -42.32 -4.81 -10.21
CA THR A 422 -42.26 -4.98 -8.76
C THR A 422 -40.89 -4.64 -8.17
N GLU A 423 -39.90 -4.24 -8.99
CA GLU A 423 -38.54 -4.00 -8.55
C GLU A 423 -37.97 -2.66 -9.06
N VAL A 424 -37.21 -1.99 -8.19
CA VAL A 424 -36.48 -0.74 -8.52
C VAL A 424 -35.07 -0.81 -7.93
N THR A 425 -34.09 -0.36 -8.70
CA THR A 425 -32.74 -0.09 -8.20
C THR A 425 -32.60 1.42 -7.93
N LEU A 426 -32.29 1.77 -6.69
CA LEU A 426 -31.89 3.12 -6.33
C LEU A 426 -30.38 3.25 -6.47
N THR A 427 -29.90 4.35 -7.05
CA THR A 427 -28.47 4.69 -7.13
C THR A 427 -28.26 6.14 -6.71
N TRP A 428 -27.16 6.42 -6.05
CA TRP A 428 -26.78 7.78 -5.66
C TRP A 428 -25.27 7.94 -5.60
N ARG A 429 -24.82 9.19 -5.58
CA ARG A 429 -23.43 9.50 -5.28
C ARG A 429 -23.29 9.67 -3.76
N ASP A 430 -22.38 8.92 -3.18
CA ASP A 430 -21.97 9.12 -1.80
C ASP A 430 -21.24 10.46 -1.63
N ARG A 431 -21.61 11.21 -0.60
CA ARG A 431 -21.03 12.50 -0.20
C ARG A 431 -20.74 12.58 1.30
N ALA A 432 -21.13 11.56 2.06
CA ALA A 432 -20.88 11.51 3.48
C ALA A 432 -19.42 11.07 3.75
N VAL A 433 -18.88 11.53 4.87
CA VAL A 433 -17.57 11.13 5.37
C VAL A 433 -17.71 10.75 6.84
N GLY A 434 -17.25 9.54 7.20
CA GLY A 434 -17.36 9.02 8.56
C GLY A 434 -18.78 8.58 8.95
N GLU A 435 -19.64 8.30 7.96
CA GLU A 435 -20.93 7.67 8.18
C GLU A 435 -20.76 6.20 8.57
N THR A 436 -21.69 5.67 9.34
CA THR A 436 -21.77 4.26 9.74
C THR A 436 -22.68 3.45 8.82
N GLY A 437 -23.34 4.10 7.86
CA GLY A 437 -24.24 3.47 6.91
C GLY A 437 -25.25 4.43 6.31
N TYR A 438 -26.20 3.86 5.58
CA TYR A 438 -27.30 4.59 4.94
C TYR A 438 -28.64 4.09 5.44
N ARG A 439 -29.63 5.00 5.48
CA ARG A 439 -31.03 4.69 5.77
C ARG A 439 -31.86 4.98 4.54
N VAL A 440 -32.58 3.95 4.08
CA VAL A 440 -33.49 4.06 2.94
C VAL A 440 -34.91 4.00 3.45
N GLU A 441 -35.68 5.01 3.12
CA GLU A 441 -37.07 5.13 3.52
C GLU A 441 -37.97 5.29 2.30
N THR A 442 -39.18 4.78 2.39
CA THR A 442 -40.19 4.90 1.34
C THR A 442 -41.53 5.34 1.88
N LYS A 443 -42.34 5.93 1.00
CA LYS A 443 -43.80 6.10 1.18
C LYS A 443 -44.54 5.82 -0.11
N VAL A 444 -45.77 5.32 0.03
CA VAL A 444 -46.72 5.11 -1.05
C VAL A 444 -47.79 6.19 -1.00
N GLY A 445 -47.97 6.92 -2.09
CA GLY A 445 -48.98 7.99 -2.19
C GLY A 445 -48.82 9.05 -1.11
N LYS A 446 -49.88 9.27 -0.33
CA LYS A 446 -49.92 10.28 0.77
C LYS A 446 -49.49 9.74 2.15
N ASN A 447 -49.05 8.48 2.24
CA ASN A 447 -48.65 7.88 3.50
C ASN A 447 -47.39 8.55 4.10
N LYS A 448 -47.07 8.23 5.36
CA LYS A 448 -45.81 8.65 5.98
C LYS A 448 -44.65 7.81 5.47
N TYR A 449 -43.45 8.38 5.50
CA TYR A 449 -42.22 7.61 5.22
C TYR A 449 -41.98 6.56 6.29
N ARG A 450 -41.51 5.38 5.86
CA ARG A 450 -41.03 4.31 6.73
C ARG A 450 -39.68 3.84 6.26
N GLU A 451 -38.80 3.50 7.19
CA GLU A 451 -37.51 2.89 6.88
C GLU A 451 -37.74 1.47 6.34
N ILE A 452 -37.06 1.12 5.26
CA ILE A 452 -37.17 -0.18 4.59
C ILE A 452 -35.83 -0.91 4.45
N LYS A 453 -34.72 -0.20 4.46
CA LYS A 453 -33.38 -0.80 4.43
C LYS A 453 -32.41 0.02 5.26
N GLN A 454 -31.48 -0.70 5.90
CA GLN A 454 -30.25 -0.14 6.46
C GLN A 454 -29.10 -0.75 5.66
N LEU A 455 -28.20 0.10 5.21
CA LEU A 455 -27.06 -0.28 4.37
C LEU A 455 -25.77 0.12 5.08
N ASP A 456 -24.70 -0.55 4.73
CA ASP A 456 -23.38 -0.28 5.25
C ASP A 456 -22.85 1.10 4.80
N ALA A 457 -21.79 1.57 5.46
CA ALA A 457 -21.06 2.76 5.04
C ALA A 457 -20.61 2.63 3.59
N ASN A 458 -20.50 3.78 2.90
CA ASN A 458 -20.08 3.87 1.50
C ASN A 458 -21.02 3.19 0.49
N SER A 459 -22.24 2.81 0.88
CA SER A 459 -23.23 2.29 -0.06
C SER A 459 -23.68 3.38 -1.04
N SER A 460 -23.75 3.06 -2.31
CA SER A 460 -24.19 3.95 -3.39
C SER A 460 -25.36 3.40 -4.21
N SER A 461 -25.84 2.20 -3.86
CA SER A 461 -26.98 1.57 -4.54
C SER A 461 -27.73 0.60 -3.61
N VAL A 462 -28.98 0.30 -3.98
CA VAL A 462 -29.80 -0.74 -3.34
C VAL A 462 -30.89 -1.21 -4.30
N VAL A 463 -31.15 -2.51 -4.31
CA VAL A 463 -32.30 -3.08 -4.98
C VAL A 463 -33.46 -3.21 -3.98
N LEU A 464 -34.62 -2.78 -4.40
CA LEU A 464 -35.89 -2.84 -3.65
C LEU A 464 -36.92 -3.64 -4.46
N ASP A 465 -37.36 -4.73 -3.92
CA ASP A 465 -38.34 -5.68 -4.45
C ASP A 465 -39.70 -5.54 -3.76
N ASP A 466 -40.66 -6.38 -4.12
CA ASP A 466 -42.01 -6.44 -3.56
C ASP A 466 -42.80 -5.11 -3.67
N LEU A 467 -42.51 -4.32 -4.70
CA LEU A 467 -43.24 -3.09 -4.97
C LEU A 467 -44.55 -3.38 -5.69
N THR A 468 -45.57 -2.58 -5.41
CA THR A 468 -46.90 -2.73 -6.01
C THR A 468 -46.93 -2.11 -7.41
N PRO A 469 -47.27 -2.87 -8.47
CA PRO A 469 -47.47 -2.34 -9.81
C PRO A 469 -48.49 -1.19 -9.82
N GLY A 470 -48.20 -0.15 -10.64
CA GLY A 470 -49.06 1.02 -10.78
C GLY A 470 -49.03 2.01 -9.61
N ALA A 471 -48.39 1.69 -8.50
CA ALA A 471 -48.33 2.57 -7.33
C ALA A 471 -47.28 3.67 -7.49
N THR A 472 -47.55 4.84 -6.86
CA THR A 472 -46.60 5.95 -6.79
C THR A 472 -45.79 5.84 -5.50
N TYR A 473 -44.46 5.70 -5.66
CA TYR A 473 -43.50 5.65 -4.57
C TYR A 473 -42.69 6.93 -4.50
N ALA A 474 -42.41 7.38 -3.28
CA ALA A 474 -41.33 8.32 -3.02
C ALA A 474 -40.31 7.64 -2.12
N PHE A 475 -39.08 7.58 -2.59
CA PHE A 475 -37.92 7.07 -1.83
C PHE A 475 -37.07 8.22 -1.36
N ARG A 476 -36.46 8.06 -0.19
CA ARG A 476 -35.46 8.99 0.30
C ARG A 476 -34.33 8.24 1.00
N VAL A 477 -33.11 8.75 0.83
CA VAL A 477 -31.89 8.17 1.37
C VAL A 477 -31.13 9.22 2.15
N ARG A 478 -30.56 8.86 3.28
CA ARG A 478 -29.67 9.69 4.09
C ARG A 478 -28.53 8.87 4.66
N ALA A 479 -27.39 9.50 4.90
CA ALA A 479 -26.28 8.92 5.65
C ALA A 479 -26.59 8.94 7.17
N ALA A 480 -26.14 7.90 7.87
CA ALA A 480 -26.19 7.76 9.32
C ALA A 480 -24.77 7.84 9.89
N GLY A 481 -24.57 8.60 10.96
CA GLY A 481 -23.27 8.75 11.63
C GLY A 481 -23.17 7.98 12.94
N PRO A 482 -21.99 7.92 13.56
CA PRO A 482 -21.71 7.13 14.75
C PRO A 482 -22.49 7.57 15.99
N ASP A 483 -22.90 8.85 16.07
CA ASP A 483 -23.57 9.42 17.24
C ASP A 483 -25.11 9.48 17.08
N GLY A 484 -25.67 8.66 16.19
CA GLY A 484 -27.10 8.71 15.84
C GLY A 484 -27.51 9.97 15.07
N LYS A 485 -26.54 10.72 14.55
CA LYS A 485 -26.76 11.86 13.65
C LYS A 485 -27.05 11.38 12.25
N PHE A 486 -27.73 12.18 11.47
CA PHE A 486 -28.09 11.88 10.10
C PHE A 486 -27.83 13.07 9.19
N SER A 487 -27.52 12.78 7.93
CA SER A 487 -27.49 13.80 6.87
C SER A 487 -28.90 14.28 6.53
N PRO A 488 -29.04 15.40 5.80
CA PRO A 488 -30.26 15.68 5.05
C PRO A 488 -30.58 14.54 4.07
N TYR A 489 -31.85 14.45 3.63
CA TYR A 489 -32.30 13.44 2.68
C TYR A 489 -32.06 13.86 1.22
N ALA A 490 -31.65 12.91 0.38
CA ALA A 490 -31.93 12.93 -1.05
C ALA A 490 -33.30 12.27 -1.28
N VAL A 491 -34.07 12.76 -2.26
CA VAL A 491 -35.45 12.28 -2.54
C VAL A 491 -35.65 12.04 -4.02
N VAL A 492 -36.33 10.94 -4.37
CA VAL A 492 -36.78 10.64 -5.73
C VAL A 492 -38.19 10.05 -5.68
N THR A 493 -38.98 10.37 -6.73
CA THR A 493 -40.36 9.86 -6.85
C THR A 493 -40.52 9.19 -8.20
N LEU A 494 -41.22 8.06 -8.23
CA LEU A 494 -41.55 7.36 -9.48
C LEU A 494 -42.92 6.68 -9.37
N VAL A 495 -43.49 6.33 -10.52
CA VAL A 495 -44.67 5.47 -10.63
C VAL A 495 -44.20 4.13 -11.17
N MET A 496 -44.55 3.03 -10.48
CA MET A 496 -44.25 1.68 -10.95
C MET A 496 -45.06 1.35 -12.20
N PRO A 497 -44.50 0.63 -13.19
CA PRO A 497 -45.26 0.07 -14.30
C PRO A 497 -46.40 -0.83 -13.81
N GLN A 498 -47.43 -0.95 -14.64
CA GLN A 498 -48.55 -1.90 -14.38
C GLN A 498 -48.18 -3.33 -14.75
#